data_50817def69092d872ea0e48f6d8de60b
#
_entry.id   50817def69092d872ea0e48f6d8de60b
#
_cell.length_a   1.000
_cell.length_b   1.000
_cell.length_c   1.000
_cell.angle_alpha   90.00
_cell.angle_beta   90.00
_cell.angle_gamma   90.00
#
_symmetry.space_group_name_H-M   'P 1'
#
loop_
_entity.id
_entity.type
_entity.pdbx_description
1 polymer ?
#
loop_
_entity_poly.entity_id
_entity_poly.type
_entity_poly.pdbx_seq_one_letter_code
_entity_poly.pdbx_strand_id
1 'polypeptide(L)'
;MSKVLLITNIPAPYRVDLFYYMQTHQQTHEFFVIYTNRNEDNRQWVIDERKLLQSTILESKIIKHKGEGDVHYLHIPQHLTREITRINPDVVIAWEYNPSALKASLWCKRHGRKFIHLTDGTLRSERNIGRVQKLMRHIIIRHADACIASSTKAKEKLLHWGVPERKIFISLLTVDISRFRYAEKRENQHTLLFVGRIIPLKGLDLLLRALPK
;
A
#
# COMPACT_ATOMS: atom_id res chain seq x y z
N MET A 1 19.63 -17.15 4.18
CA MET A 1 18.51 -16.42 3.54
C MET A 1 18.33 -15.09 4.23
N SER A 2 18.17 -13.99 3.48
CA SER A 2 17.87 -12.71 4.10
C SER A 2 16.36 -12.61 4.40
N LYS A 3 16.04 -11.98 5.54
CA LYS A 3 14.67 -11.76 5.97
C LYS A 3 14.16 -10.42 5.46
N VAL A 4 13.05 -10.45 4.74
CA VAL A 4 12.38 -9.26 4.20
C VAL A 4 11.03 -9.10 4.90
N LEU A 5 10.82 -7.97 5.54
CA LEU A 5 9.56 -7.63 6.19
C LEU A 5 8.78 -6.64 5.36
N LEU A 6 7.55 -6.99 5.04
CA LEU A 6 6.57 -6.13 4.37
C LEU A 6 5.61 -5.54 5.41
N ILE A 7 5.46 -4.21 5.44
CA ILE A 7 4.52 -3.53 6.35
C ILE A 7 3.48 -2.78 5.53
N THR A 8 2.21 -3.13 5.70
CA THR A 8 1.08 -2.51 4.99
C THR A 8 -0.11 -2.29 5.93
N ASN A 9 -1.16 -1.60 5.48
CA ASN A 9 -2.31 -1.25 6.33
C ASN A 9 -3.20 -2.46 6.65
N ILE A 10 -3.93 -2.97 5.67
CA ILE A 10 -4.87 -4.09 5.84
C ILE A 10 -4.59 -5.18 4.80
N PRO A 11 -5.01 -6.43 5.04
CA PRO A 11 -4.86 -7.53 4.09
C PRO A 11 -5.82 -7.38 2.91
N ALA A 12 -5.48 -6.53 1.94
CA ALA A 12 -6.23 -6.41 0.70
C ALA A 12 -6.03 -7.69 -0.16
N PRO A 13 -7.08 -8.27 -0.79
CA PRO A 13 -6.97 -9.55 -1.51
C PRO A 13 -5.83 -9.60 -2.52
N TYR A 14 -5.64 -8.56 -3.32
CA TYR A 14 -4.57 -8.49 -4.31
C TYR A 14 -3.16 -8.44 -3.69
N ARG A 15 -3.00 -7.85 -2.48
CA ARG A 15 -1.73 -7.86 -1.74
C ARG A 15 -1.49 -9.21 -1.08
N VAL A 16 -2.54 -9.81 -0.53
CA VAL A 16 -2.45 -11.16 0.06
C VAL A 16 -1.99 -12.17 -1.00
N ASP A 17 -2.56 -12.12 -2.21
CA ASP A 17 -2.16 -12.99 -3.31
C ASP A 17 -0.70 -12.75 -3.72
N LEU A 18 -0.27 -11.49 -3.84
CA LEU A 18 1.11 -11.16 -4.17
C LEU A 18 2.09 -11.68 -3.11
N PHE A 19 1.80 -11.43 -1.83
CA PHE A 19 2.70 -11.83 -0.74
C PHE A 19 2.74 -13.35 -0.59
N TYR A 20 1.62 -14.02 -0.73
CA TYR A 20 1.56 -15.49 -0.78
C TYR A 20 2.41 -16.04 -1.92
N TYR A 21 2.31 -15.46 -3.11
CA TYR A 21 3.15 -15.84 -4.25
C TYR A 21 4.63 -15.65 -3.95
N MET A 22 5.03 -14.50 -3.39
CA MET A 22 6.42 -14.24 -3.00
C MET A 22 6.91 -15.26 -1.96
N GLN A 23 6.11 -15.58 -0.95
CA GLN A 23 6.46 -16.52 0.12
C GLN A 23 6.60 -17.97 -0.37
N THR A 24 5.84 -18.35 -1.39
CA THR A 24 5.82 -19.74 -1.88
C THR A 24 6.76 -19.99 -3.07
N HIS A 25 7.14 -18.97 -3.82
CA HIS A 25 7.95 -19.13 -5.04
C HIS A 25 9.38 -18.57 -4.92
N GLN A 26 9.65 -17.72 -3.92
CA GLN A 26 11.00 -17.22 -3.68
C GLN A 26 11.80 -18.15 -2.78
N GLN A 27 13.02 -18.49 -3.24
CA GLN A 27 13.93 -19.38 -2.49
C GLN A 27 15.12 -18.65 -1.88
N THR A 28 15.38 -17.40 -2.30
CA THR A 28 16.55 -16.62 -1.86
C THR A 28 16.27 -15.77 -0.63
N HIS A 29 15.02 -15.40 -0.40
CA HIS A 29 14.58 -14.52 0.69
C HIS A 29 13.41 -15.14 1.45
N GLU A 30 13.37 -14.89 2.75
CA GLU A 30 12.26 -15.26 3.62
C GLU A 30 11.38 -14.01 3.85
N PHE A 31 10.10 -14.08 3.45
CA PHE A 31 9.17 -12.94 3.52
C PHE A 31 8.23 -13.04 4.71
N PHE A 32 8.22 -11.99 5.51
CA PHE A 32 7.28 -11.76 6.61
C PHE A 32 6.36 -10.60 6.27
N VAL A 33 5.14 -10.61 6.77
CA VAL A 33 4.17 -9.55 6.54
C VAL A 33 3.59 -9.04 7.85
N ILE A 34 3.56 -7.73 8.05
CA ILE A 34 2.81 -7.10 9.12
C ILE A 34 1.69 -6.27 8.50
N TYR A 35 0.45 -6.62 8.82
CA TYR A 35 -0.71 -5.79 8.58
C TYR A 35 -0.98 -4.93 9.81
N THR A 36 -1.10 -3.62 9.63
CA THR A 36 -1.30 -2.72 10.78
C THR A 36 -2.71 -2.76 11.35
N ASN A 37 -3.67 -3.32 10.62
CA ASN A 37 -5.03 -3.59 11.09
C ASN A 37 -5.65 -4.74 10.29
N ARG A 38 -6.73 -5.33 10.82
CA ARG A 38 -7.43 -6.43 10.14
C ARG A 38 -8.32 -5.94 9.00
N ASN A 39 -9.06 -4.87 9.23
CA ASN A 39 -10.03 -4.35 8.26
C ASN A 39 -10.28 -2.85 8.46
N GLU A 40 -10.96 -2.24 7.51
CA GLU A 40 -11.52 -0.88 7.57
C GLU A 40 -13.03 -0.97 7.30
N ASP A 41 -13.84 -0.16 7.97
CA ASP A 41 -15.32 -0.23 7.92
C ASP A 41 -15.89 -0.06 6.49
N ASN A 42 -15.14 0.62 5.62
CA ASN A 42 -15.51 0.85 4.22
C ASN A 42 -15.04 -0.27 3.27
N ARG A 43 -14.60 -1.42 3.81
CA ARG A 43 -14.13 -2.58 3.05
C ARG A 43 -14.90 -3.84 3.46
N GLN A 44 -15.42 -4.53 2.45
CA GLN A 44 -16.15 -5.80 2.62
C GLN A 44 -15.37 -6.95 1.94
N TRP A 45 -14.05 -6.95 2.08
CA TRP A 45 -13.23 -7.97 1.46
C TRP A 45 -13.29 -9.29 2.23
N VAL A 46 -13.48 -10.37 1.51
CA VAL A 46 -13.28 -11.72 2.00
C VAL A 46 -11.83 -12.10 1.72
N ILE A 47 -11.11 -12.51 2.75
CA ILE A 47 -9.70 -12.86 2.67
C ILE A 47 -9.56 -14.36 2.89
N ASP A 48 -8.81 -15.02 2.03
CA ASP A 48 -8.41 -16.40 2.26
C ASP A 48 -7.28 -16.43 3.30
N GLU A 49 -7.62 -16.75 4.53
CA GLU A 49 -6.67 -16.77 5.65
C GLU A 49 -5.56 -17.79 5.47
N ARG A 50 -5.76 -18.85 4.67
CA ARG A 50 -4.71 -19.82 4.34
C ARG A 50 -3.54 -19.21 3.59
N LYS A 51 -3.75 -18.05 2.95
CA LYS A 51 -2.71 -17.31 2.25
C LYS A 51 -1.96 -16.31 3.14
N LEU A 52 -2.32 -16.17 4.40
CA LEU A 52 -1.64 -15.28 5.36
C LEU A 52 -0.42 -15.98 6.00
N LEU A 53 0.43 -16.56 5.17
CA LEU A 53 1.65 -17.21 5.63
C LEU A 53 2.61 -16.20 6.27
N GLN A 54 3.30 -16.58 7.35
CA GLN A 54 4.27 -15.73 8.05
C GLN A 54 3.79 -14.29 8.24
N SER A 55 2.49 -14.14 8.54
CA SER A 55 1.82 -12.84 8.65
C SER A 55 1.41 -12.56 10.09
N THR A 56 1.55 -11.31 10.50
CA THR A 56 1.04 -10.80 11.77
C THR A 56 0.05 -9.68 11.50
N ILE A 57 -1.14 -9.77 12.08
CA ILE A 57 -2.13 -8.69 12.04
C ILE A 57 -2.11 -8.02 13.40
N LEU A 58 -1.77 -6.73 13.43
CA LEU A 58 -1.73 -5.93 14.64
C LEU A 58 -3.08 -5.27 14.91
N GLU A 59 -3.31 -4.94 16.16
CA GLU A 59 -4.38 -4.02 16.55
C GLU A 59 -3.89 -2.58 16.46
N SER A 60 -4.73 -1.70 15.90
CA SER A 60 -4.44 -0.28 15.75
C SER A 60 -5.48 0.61 16.40
N LYS A 61 -5.02 1.70 17.00
CA LYS A 61 -5.88 2.86 17.19
C LYS A 61 -6.12 3.49 15.82
N ILE A 62 -7.38 3.58 15.41
CA ILE A 62 -7.77 4.12 14.10
C ILE A 62 -8.25 5.57 14.28
N ILE A 63 -7.65 6.49 13.54
CA ILE A 63 -8.10 7.87 13.43
C ILE A 63 -8.72 8.03 12.04
N LYS A 64 -10.02 8.36 12.01
CA LYS A 64 -10.76 8.62 10.77
C LYS A 64 -10.71 10.10 10.45
N HIS A 65 -10.35 10.43 9.23
CA HIS A 65 -10.37 11.79 8.71
C HIS A 65 -11.22 11.85 7.45
N LYS A 66 -12.20 12.75 7.42
CA LYS A 66 -13.01 13.01 6.22
C LYS A 66 -12.17 13.88 5.27
N GLY A 67 -11.80 13.33 4.11
CA GLY A 67 -11.20 14.05 3.00
C GLY A 67 -12.27 14.50 1.99
N GLU A 68 -11.83 15.08 0.88
CA GLU A 68 -12.69 15.45 -0.24
C GLU A 68 -13.36 14.20 -0.84
N GLY A 69 -14.55 13.84 -0.31
CA GLY A 69 -15.36 12.74 -0.85
C GLY A 69 -14.95 11.32 -0.46
N ASP A 70 -14.01 11.15 0.47
CA ASP A 70 -13.62 9.84 1.01
C ASP A 70 -13.25 9.91 2.49
N VAL A 71 -13.26 8.77 3.17
CA VAL A 71 -12.78 8.62 4.54
C VAL A 71 -11.38 8.01 4.49
N HIS A 72 -10.41 8.72 5.06
CA HIS A 72 -9.05 8.26 5.23
C HIS A 72 -8.86 7.67 6.63
N TYR A 73 -8.21 6.52 6.69
CA TYR A 73 -7.92 5.80 7.92
C TYR A 73 -6.44 5.93 8.25
N LEU A 74 -6.12 6.53 9.39
CA LEU A 74 -4.76 6.54 9.92
C LEU A 74 -4.65 5.47 11.00
N HIS A 75 -3.85 4.46 10.74
CA HIS A 75 -3.57 3.38 11.67
C HIS A 75 -2.37 3.71 12.54
N ILE A 76 -2.54 3.61 13.84
CA ILE A 76 -1.46 3.71 14.83
C ILE A 76 -1.36 2.33 15.51
N PRO A 77 -0.56 1.40 14.94
CA PRO A 77 -0.49 0.04 15.44
C PRO A 77 0.20 -0.02 16.80
N GLN A 78 -0.35 -0.88 17.66
CA GLN A 78 0.26 -1.27 18.91
C GLN A 78 1.38 -2.28 18.62
N HIS A 79 2.41 -2.28 19.45
CA HIS A 79 3.49 -3.25 19.45
C HIS A 79 4.28 -3.42 18.13
N LEU A 80 4.13 -2.53 17.12
CA LEU A 80 4.82 -2.64 15.83
C LEU A 80 6.33 -2.82 16.00
N THR A 81 6.98 -1.98 16.82
CA THR A 81 8.43 -2.05 17.03
C THR A 81 8.85 -3.38 17.67
N ARG A 82 8.04 -3.92 18.59
CA ARG A 82 8.28 -5.24 19.20
C ARG A 82 8.25 -6.33 18.14
N GLU A 83 7.26 -6.32 17.25
CA GLU A 83 7.14 -7.32 16.19
C GLU A 83 8.26 -7.20 15.14
N ILE A 84 8.67 -6.00 14.75
CA ILE A 84 9.84 -5.81 13.88
C ILE A 84 11.09 -6.40 14.55
N THR A 85 11.28 -6.13 15.85
CA THR A 85 12.43 -6.65 16.59
C THR A 85 12.39 -8.17 16.73
N ARG A 86 11.21 -8.77 16.93
CA ARG A 86 11.04 -10.23 17.01
C ARG A 86 11.41 -10.93 15.70
N ILE A 87 10.99 -10.36 14.57
CA ILE A 87 11.30 -10.87 13.22
C ILE A 87 12.80 -10.64 12.91
N ASN A 88 13.35 -9.53 13.37
CA ASN A 88 14.73 -9.09 13.10
C ASN A 88 15.09 -9.13 11.61
N PRO A 89 14.37 -8.36 10.76
CA PRO A 89 14.55 -8.40 9.32
C PRO A 89 15.85 -7.72 8.89
N ASP A 90 16.41 -8.16 7.76
CA ASP A 90 17.54 -7.50 7.09
C ASP A 90 17.06 -6.31 6.26
N VAL A 91 15.85 -6.43 5.70
CA VAL A 91 15.21 -5.39 4.87
C VAL A 91 13.77 -5.20 5.33
N VAL A 92 13.34 -3.94 5.47
CA VAL A 92 11.94 -3.59 5.71
C VAL A 92 11.42 -2.79 4.52
N ILE A 93 10.30 -3.24 3.94
CA ILE A 93 9.55 -2.54 2.90
C ILE A 93 8.25 -2.03 3.52
N ALA A 94 8.06 -0.70 3.58
CA ALA A 94 6.84 -0.13 4.14
C ALA A 94 6.07 0.71 3.12
N TRP A 95 4.75 0.53 3.12
CA TRP A 95 3.81 1.27 2.27
C TRP A 95 3.46 2.62 2.85
N GLU A 96 3.40 3.62 1.96
CA GLU A 96 2.88 4.95 2.22
C GLU A 96 3.58 5.76 3.33
N TYR A 97 3.17 7.02 3.44
CA TYR A 97 3.69 7.94 4.44
C TYR A 97 2.76 7.96 5.66
N ASN A 98 3.03 7.06 6.58
CA ASN A 98 2.23 6.88 7.80
C ASN A 98 3.12 6.64 9.03
N PRO A 99 2.58 6.67 10.25
CA PRO A 99 3.35 6.42 11.47
C PRO A 99 4.08 5.08 11.49
N SER A 100 3.53 4.06 10.83
CA SER A 100 4.16 2.73 10.75
C SER A 100 5.42 2.75 9.92
N ALA A 101 5.38 3.38 8.73
CA ALA A 101 6.55 3.57 7.89
C ALA A 101 7.62 4.43 8.57
N LEU A 102 7.21 5.48 9.30
CA LEU A 102 8.13 6.30 10.07
C LEU A 102 8.81 5.48 11.16
N LYS A 103 8.06 4.74 11.99
CA LYS A 103 8.61 3.86 13.03
C LYS A 103 9.56 2.81 12.45
N ALA A 104 9.19 2.19 11.35
CA ALA A 104 10.01 1.19 10.65
C ALA A 104 11.31 1.80 10.13
N SER A 105 11.26 2.98 9.50
CA SER A 105 12.46 3.67 8.99
C SER A 105 13.44 4.04 10.12
N LEU A 106 12.92 4.50 11.25
CA LEU A 106 13.73 4.82 12.45
C LEU A 106 14.34 3.56 13.07
N TRP A 107 13.55 2.46 13.13
CA TRP A 107 14.05 1.18 13.62
C TRP A 107 15.18 0.66 12.73
N CYS A 108 15.02 0.67 11.41
CA CYS A 108 16.06 0.25 10.46
C CYS A 108 17.33 1.07 10.62
N LYS A 109 17.22 2.40 10.71
CA LYS A 109 18.36 3.29 10.92
C LYS A 109 19.10 2.96 12.22
N ARG A 110 18.37 2.72 13.32
CA ARG A 110 18.96 2.39 14.63
C ARG A 110 19.70 1.05 14.63
N HIS A 111 19.20 0.07 13.85
CA HIS A 111 19.73 -1.30 13.84
C HIS A 111 20.63 -1.60 12.62
N GLY A 112 20.98 -0.60 11.81
CA GLY A 112 21.81 -0.79 10.61
C GLY A 112 21.15 -1.66 9.54
N ARG A 113 19.78 -1.70 9.51
CA ARG A 113 19.00 -2.50 8.56
C ARG A 113 18.56 -1.66 7.37
N LYS A 114 18.27 -2.29 6.24
CA LYS A 114 17.83 -1.62 5.03
C LYS A 114 16.34 -1.26 5.08
N PHE A 115 16.03 -0.04 4.65
CA PHE A 115 14.66 0.45 4.57
C PHE A 115 14.30 0.82 3.13
N ILE A 116 13.23 0.23 2.61
CA ILE A 116 12.67 0.53 1.30
C ILE A 116 11.29 1.16 1.48
N HIS A 117 11.08 2.33 0.90
CA HIS A 117 9.80 2.99 0.91
C HIS A 117 9.02 2.69 -0.36
N LEU A 118 7.76 2.26 -0.25
CA LEU A 118 6.88 2.02 -1.38
C LEU A 118 5.69 2.99 -1.35
N THR A 119 5.38 3.61 -2.50
CA THR A 119 4.28 4.57 -2.62
C THR A 119 3.57 4.49 -3.96
N ASP A 120 2.24 4.67 -3.95
CA ASP A 120 1.39 4.86 -5.11
C ASP A 120 0.90 6.32 -5.25
N GLY A 121 1.15 7.18 -4.26
CA GLY A 121 0.79 8.58 -4.27
C GLY A 121 1.48 9.37 -5.39
N THR A 122 0.80 10.38 -5.90
CA THR A 122 1.27 11.28 -6.95
C THR A 122 1.32 12.72 -6.46
N LEU A 123 1.97 13.63 -7.19
CA LEU A 123 1.96 15.06 -6.86
C LEU A 123 0.52 15.61 -6.76
N ARG A 124 -0.38 15.14 -7.62
CA ARG A 124 -1.78 15.55 -7.63
C ARG A 124 -2.54 15.07 -6.39
N SER A 125 -2.38 13.79 -6.01
CA SER A 125 -3.06 13.22 -4.85
C SER A 125 -2.57 13.79 -3.52
N GLU A 126 -1.36 14.34 -3.49
CA GLU A 126 -0.72 14.88 -2.29
C GLU A 126 -0.57 16.41 -2.28
N ARG A 127 -1.28 17.13 -3.16
CA ARG A 127 -1.17 18.59 -3.29
C ARG A 127 -1.52 19.36 -2.00
N ASN A 128 -2.43 18.83 -1.18
CA ASN A 128 -2.99 19.50 0.00
C ASN A 128 -2.46 18.93 1.32
N ILE A 129 -1.21 18.49 1.37
CA ILE A 129 -0.62 17.95 2.61
C ILE A 129 -0.12 19.03 3.55
N GLY A 130 -0.37 18.86 4.85
CA GLY A 130 0.06 19.79 5.91
C GLY A 130 1.55 19.72 6.23
N ARG A 131 2.03 20.66 7.05
CA ARG A 131 3.46 20.76 7.43
C ARG A 131 3.98 19.49 8.12
N VAL A 132 3.21 18.91 9.04
CA VAL A 132 3.58 17.67 9.76
C VAL A 132 3.71 16.49 8.79
N GLN A 133 2.78 16.38 7.83
CA GLN A 133 2.84 15.35 6.79
C GLN A 133 4.06 15.53 5.88
N LYS A 134 4.43 16.78 5.53
CA LYS A 134 5.65 17.08 4.76
C LYS A 134 6.90 16.65 5.53
N LEU A 135 6.98 16.99 6.82
CA LEU A 135 8.11 16.60 7.68
C LEU A 135 8.24 15.07 7.76
N MET A 136 7.14 14.37 7.99
CA MET A 136 7.14 12.89 8.06
C MET A 136 7.64 12.28 6.74
N ARG A 137 7.20 12.78 5.57
CA ARG A 137 7.69 12.35 4.26
C ARG A 137 9.18 12.57 4.11
N HIS A 138 9.64 13.76 4.47
CA HIS A 138 11.06 14.09 4.40
C HIS A 138 11.93 13.12 5.23
N ILE A 139 11.50 12.80 6.44
CA ILE A 139 12.23 11.86 7.32
C ILE A 139 12.22 10.45 6.69
N ILE A 140 11.06 9.95 6.25
CA ILE A 140 10.93 8.62 5.65
C ILE A 140 11.82 8.49 4.41
N ILE A 141 11.76 9.46 3.49
CA ILE A 141 12.55 9.46 2.25
C ILE A 141 14.04 9.53 2.54
N ARG A 142 14.45 10.38 3.50
CA ARG A 142 15.86 10.53 3.88
C ARG A 142 16.46 9.24 4.45
N HIS A 143 15.62 8.42 5.12
CA HIS A 143 16.07 7.14 5.67
C HIS A 143 15.99 6.00 4.65
N ALA A 144 15.34 6.21 3.50
CA ALA A 144 15.17 5.16 2.51
C ALA A 144 16.50 4.86 1.78
N ASP A 145 16.90 3.60 1.78
CA ASP A 145 17.98 3.09 0.95
C ASP A 145 17.55 3.03 -0.51
N ALA A 146 16.28 2.67 -0.76
CA ALA A 146 15.62 2.67 -2.05
C ALA A 146 14.15 3.03 -1.93
N CYS A 147 13.52 3.43 -3.04
CA CYS A 147 12.09 3.70 -3.13
C CYS A 147 11.47 2.90 -4.27
N ILE A 148 10.28 2.37 -4.05
CA ILE A 148 9.47 1.72 -5.06
C ILE A 148 8.29 2.63 -5.40
N ALA A 149 8.16 2.99 -6.67
CA ALA A 149 7.05 3.75 -7.22
C ALA A 149 6.11 2.83 -7.97
N SER A 150 4.80 2.89 -7.70
CA SER A 150 3.81 2.05 -8.39
C SER A 150 3.46 2.54 -9.80
N SER A 151 4.00 3.67 -10.22
CA SER A 151 3.78 4.27 -11.55
C SER A 151 4.84 5.32 -11.88
N THR A 152 4.89 5.74 -13.15
CA THR A 152 5.73 6.86 -13.58
C THR A 152 5.37 8.16 -12.84
N LYS A 153 4.08 8.40 -12.55
CA LYS A 153 3.63 9.56 -11.78
C LYS A 153 4.06 9.52 -10.31
N ALA A 154 4.12 8.33 -9.71
CA ALA A 154 4.68 8.15 -8.38
C ALA A 154 6.21 8.35 -8.39
N LYS A 155 6.92 7.91 -9.46
CA LYS A 155 8.34 8.22 -9.66
C LYS A 155 8.60 9.72 -9.76
N GLU A 156 7.83 10.45 -10.59
CA GLU A 156 7.91 11.91 -10.71
C GLU A 156 7.78 12.60 -9.34
N LYS A 157 6.85 12.14 -8.50
CA LYS A 157 6.70 12.64 -7.12
C LYS A 157 7.96 12.42 -6.28
N LEU A 158 8.54 11.24 -6.31
CA LEU A 158 9.76 10.92 -5.55
C LEU A 158 10.94 11.78 -6.00
N LEU A 159 11.09 12.00 -7.31
CA LEU A 159 12.09 12.92 -7.87
C LEU A 159 11.87 14.35 -7.39
N HIS A 160 10.62 14.83 -7.40
CA HIS A 160 10.25 16.15 -6.87
C HIS A 160 10.60 16.32 -5.38
N TRP A 161 10.52 15.26 -4.59
CA TRP A 161 10.93 15.24 -3.18
C TRP A 161 12.45 15.05 -2.99
N GLY A 162 13.23 15.04 -4.06
CA GLY A 162 14.69 14.97 -4.02
C GLY A 162 15.28 13.57 -3.86
N VAL A 163 14.50 12.51 -4.12
CA VAL A 163 15.05 11.15 -4.15
C VAL A 163 15.90 10.99 -5.41
N PRO A 164 17.18 10.60 -5.30
CA PRO A 164 18.03 10.36 -6.47
C PRO A 164 17.43 9.25 -7.37
N GLU A 165 17.41 9.46 -8.68
CA GLU A 165 16.79 8.54 -9.65
C GLU A 165 17.30 7.10 -9.51
N ARG A 166 18.61 6.92 -9.26
CA ARG A 166 19.24 5.60 -9.06
C ARG A 166 18.69 4.82 -7.86
N LYS A 167 17.96 5.48 -6.96
CA LYS A 167 17.29 4.84 -5.81
C LYS A 167 15.82 4.56 -6.07
N ILE A 168 15.26 4.91 -7.23
CA ILE A 168 13.84 4.76 -7.52
C ILE A 168 13.64 3.61 -8.51
N PHE A 169 12.86 2.65 -8.11
CA PHE A 169 12.46 1.50 -8.92
C PHE A 169 10.96 1.55 -9.19
N ILE A 170 10.53 1.19 -10.39
CA ILE A 170 9.10 1.11 -10.71
C ILE A 170 8.66 -0.35 -10.55
N SER A 171 7.63 -0.56 -9.72
CA SER A 171 6.94 -1.83 -9.58
C SER A 171 5.44 -1.57 -9.57
N LEU A 172 4.77 -1.95 -10.64
CA LEU A 172 3.33 -1.73 -10.80
C LEU A 172 2.54 -2.53 -9.76
N LEU A 173 1.37 -2.01 -9.40
CA LEU A 173 0.41 -2.79 -8.63
C LEU A 173 -0.09 -3.95 -9.49
N THR A 174 -0.11 -5.13 -8.92
CA THR A 174 -0.44 -6.38 -9.61
C THR A 174 -1.71 -7.00 -9.05
N VAL A 175 -2.33 -7.89 -9.82
CA VAL A 175 -3.46 -8.70 -9.43
C VAL A 175 -3.30 -10.09 -10.04
N ASP A 176 -3.80 -11.11 -9.35
CA ASP A 176 -3.85 -12.46 -9.89
C ASP A 176 -4.86 -12.54 -11.04
N ILE A 177 -4.35 -12.62 -12.27
CA ILE A 177 -5.18 -12.65 -13.48
C ILE A 177 -6.00 -13.93 -13.62
N SER A 178 -5.64 -15.02 -12.93
CA SER A 178 -6.41 -16.28 -12.96
C SER A 178 -7.82 -16.12 -12.39
N ARG A 179 -8.05 -15.06 -11.60
CA ARG A 179 -9.37 -14.69 -11.08
C ARG A 179 -10.30 -14.07 -12.13
N PHE A 180 -9.77 -13.66 -13.28
CA PHE A 180 -10.54 -13.03 -14.35
C PHE A 180 -10.74 -14.04 -15.47
N ARG A 181 -11.98 -14.40 -15.72
CA ARG A 181 -12.36 -15.29 -16.80
C ARG A 181 -12.90 -14.47 -17.97
N TYR A 182 -12.51 -14.83 -19.17
CA TYR A 182 -13.14 -14.31 -20.36
C TYR A 182 -14.61 -14.80 -20.37
N ALA A 183 -15.54 -13.88 -20.59
CA ALA A 183 -16.92 -14.19 -20.87
C ALA A 183 -17.24 -13.70 -22.28
N GLU A 184 -17.90 -14.55 -23.08
CA GLU A 184 -18.34 -14.13 -24.38
C GLU A 184 -19.31 -12.95 -24.29
N LYS A 185 -19.08 -11.96 -25.15
CA LYS A 185 -19.94 -10.79 -25.22
C LYS A 185 -21.32 -11.22 -25.74
N ARG A 186 -22.38 -10.96 -24.98
CA ARG A 186 -23.73 -11.12 -25.44
C ARG A 186 -23.98 -10.11 -26.56
N GLU A 187 -24.35 -10.61 -27.75
CA GLU A 187 -24.68 -9.74 -28.86
C GLU A 187 -25.88 -8.86 -28.54
N ASN A 188 -25.85 -7.62 -29.04
CA ASN A 188 -26.95 -6.64 -29.01
C ASN A 188 -27.37 -6.07 -27.63
N GLN A 189 -26.51 -6.06 -26.63
CA GLN A 189 -26.79 -5.33 -25.39
C GLN A 189 -25.76 -4.20 -25.13
N HIS A 190 -26.28 -2.97 -25.10
CA HIS A 190 -25.48 -1.82 -24.62
C HIS A 190 -25.55 -1.77 -23.11
N THR A 191 -24.51 -2.29 -22.46
CA THR A 191 -24.41 -2.30 -20.99
C THR A 191 -23.27 -1.41 -20.55
N LEU A 192 -23.56 -0.45 -19.67
CA LEU A 192 -22.55 0.34 -18.97
C LEU A 192 -22.32 -0.27 -17.58
N LEU A 193 -21.13 -0.74 -17.34
CA LEU A 193 -20.72 -1.30 -16.05
C LEU A 193 -19.86 -0.30 -15.28
N PHE A 194 -20.30 0.11 -14.10
CA PHE A 194 -19.49 0.87 -13.16
C PHE A 194 -18.98 -0.06 -12.05
N VAL A 195 -17.65 -0.13 -11.89
CA VAL A 195 -17.00 -0.90 -10.84
C VAL A 195 -16.23 0.05 -9.94
N GLY A 196 -16.68 0.23 -8.71
CA GLY A 196 -16.03 1.13 -7.76
C GLY A 196 -16.90 1.49 -6.57
N ARG A 197 -16.31 2.18 -5.59
CA ARG A 197 -17.09 2.77 -4.49
C ARG A 197 -17.91 3.94 -5.00
N ILE A 198 -19.12 4.10 -4.48
CA ILE A 198 -20.00 5.25 -4.81
C ILE A 198 -19.53 6.44 -3.96
N ILE A 199 -18.49 7.11 -4.44
CA ILE A 199 -17.91 8.31 -3.83
C ILE A 199 -17.63 9.35 -4.93
N PRO A 200 -17.65 10.66 -4.63
CA PRO A 200 -17.44 11.73 -5.62
C PRO A 200 -16.16 11.56 -6.45
N LEU A 201 -15.08 11.09 -5.82
CA LEU A 201 -13.79 10.87 -6.51
C LEU A 201 -13.87 9.86 -7.67
N LYS A 202 -14.87 8.96 -7.68
CA LYS A 202 -15.06 7.95 -8.75
C LYS A 202 -15.94 8.44 -9.89
N GLY A 203 -16.56 9.62 -9.78
CA GLY A 203 -17.24 10.30 -10.87
C GLY A 203 -18.48 9.58 -11.42
N LEU A 204 -19.17 8.73 -10.62
CA LEU A 204 -20.40 8.06 -11.06
C LEU A 204 -21.49 9.07 -11.43
N ASP A 205 -21.59 10.16 -10.69
CA ASP A 205 -22.52 11.26 -10.99
C ASP A 205 -22.25 11.92 -12.36
N LEU A 206 -20.97 12.06 -12.73
CA LEU A 206 -20.57 12.58 -14.05
C LEU A 206 -20.97 11.59 -15.16
N LEU A 207 -20.74 10.27 -14.93
CA LEU A 207 -21.15 9.24 -15.86
C LEU A 207 -22.67 9.28 -16.08
N LEU A 208 -23.46 9.32 -15.00
CA LEU A 208 -24.93 9.35 -15.09
C LEU A 208 -25.46 10.59 -15.82
N ARG A 209 -24.82 11.75 -15.62
CA ARG A 209 -25.19 13.01 -16.33
C ARG A 209 -24.82 12.98 -17.81
N ALA A 210 -23.83 12.19 -18.19
CA ALA A 210 -23.39 12.06 -19.59
C ALA A 210 -24.23 11.05 -20.40
N LEU A 211 -25.11 10.29 -19.75
CA LEU A 211 -26.03 9.37 -20.46
C LEU A 211 -27.12 10.17 -21.15
N PRO A 212 -27.49 9.83 -22.41
CA PRO A 212 -28.64 10.39 -23.07
C PRO A 212 -29.91 10.14 -22.26
N LYS A 213 -30.80 11.13 -22.25
CA LYS A 213 -32.13 11.01 -21.62
C LYS A 213 -33.02 10.10 -22.43
#